data_72b58ec41a1e1c15dcdbfe7da38679f5
#
_entry.id   72b58ec41a1e1c15dcdbfe7da38679f5
#
_cell.length_a   1.000
_cell.length_b   1.000
_cell.length_c   1.000
_cell.angle_alpha   90.00
_cell.angle_beta   90.00
_cell.angle_gamma   90.00
#
_symmetry.space_group_name_H-M   'P 1'
#
loop_
_entity.id
_entity.type
_entity.pdbx_description
1 polymer ?
#
loop_
_entity_poly.entity_id
_entity_poly.type
_entity_poly.pdbx_seq_one_letter_code
_entity_poly.pdbx_strand_id
1 'polypeptide(L)'
;MIVDWESCVGCGLCVEACPIQAIRLVKKGKKKKASISETCVDCKACTKVCPKEAILSDSLPKERRVRCFSCPIQCLILEGYTGACQRFINRNGELIRNIPLQRYEDVSGIVGKDHEEAIRKPLITGIGAGTTYPDTKPAPYIVQSKVEGVDVVTVVTEAPLSYSGIKVKIDTDIPIGEEGAPVLIGKRRVGHVCTEEYGSKILSLGGVNLLTGQDGIVVAKLISDIANRKEVKLNVKEGAELILQVGKPPVINGRIGTKMRVGCGSASMGLFGGYFLEAADEVIVLDSHLIGLFTEHTAGRELGARYSGIKLKARQSTPGRYFGEHGKGWGGTNIENPLDIIEGVDSKIAKLGMTLLITETTGERAAMFRLGENGKFEQIELTPKAKIAVEMIASHCEGSRVSAVFIGGAGGSARAGVTKIPLKLNQAIHQNRARLTVGGAPTYILPGGGITFLVDVEKVMVRAFTYVPTPATVVPLEYTMRLDDYIEMGGHRDKIRRLEEVLKEIEERKKGEGERNCK
;
A
#
# COMPACT_ATOMS: atom_id res chain seq x y z
N MET A 1 17.83 26.86 20.42
CA MET A 1 18.15 27.35 19.05
C MET A 1 17.94 28.85 19.02
N ILE A 2 18.92 29.61 18.56
CA ILE A 2 18.89 31.07 18.37
C ILE A 2 19.16 31.42 16.91
N VAL A 3 18.77 32.61 16.50
CA VAL A 3 19.02 33.10 15.13
C VAL A 3 20.05 34.25 15.22
N ASP A 4 21.16 34.08 14.51
CA ASP A 4 22.04 35.17 14.21
C ASP A 4 21.39 36.08 13.17
N TRP A 5 20.94 37.23 13.61
CA TRP A 5 20.21 38.15 12.77
C TRP A 5 21.09 38.91 11.79
N GLU A 6 22.39 38.96 12.01
CA GLU A 6 23.31 39.58 11.05
C GLU A 6 23.42 38.70 9.81
N SER A 7 23.64 37.42 9.96
CA SER A 7 23.73 36.44 8.88
C SER A 7 22.39 36.07 8.26
N CYS A 8 21.25 36.21 8.99
CA CYS A 8 19.93 35.84 8.50
C CYS A 8 19.45 36.78 7.37
N VAL A 9 19.14 36.23 6.20
CA VAL A 9 18.63 36.96 5.03
C VAL A 9 17.11 36.96 4.92
N GLY A 10 16.38 36.25 5.79
CA GLY A 10 14.92 36.20 5.82
C GLY A 10 14.29 35.41 4.66
N CYS A 11 14.98 34.45 4.11
CA CYS A 11 14.53 33.64 2.96
C CYS A 11 13.32 32.72 3.24
N GLY A 12 13.01 32.43 4.51
CA GLY A 12 11.84 31.62 4.89
C GLY A 12 12.06 30.10 4.89
N LEU A 13 13.17 29.58 4.35
CA LEU A 13 13.39 28.13 4.25
C LEU A 13 13.30 27.40 5.60
N CYS A 14 13.76 28.02 6.68
CA CYS A 14 13.65 27.48 8.03
C CYS A 14 12.20 27.43 8.55
N VAL A 15 11.34 28.34 8.10
CA VAL A 15 9.91 28.34 8.44
C VAL A 15 9.23 27.15 7.79
N GLU A 16 9.48 26.94 6.49
CA GLU A 16 8.94 25.82 5.73
C GLU A 16 9.41 24.46 6.26
N ALA A 17 10.69 24.37 6.64
CA ALA A 17 11.28 23.15 7.16
C ALA A 17 10.87 22.82 8.60
N CYS A 18 10.29 23.76 9.34
CA CYS A 18 9.94 23.53 10.73
C CYS A 18 8.71 22.62 10.87
N PRO A 19 8.86 21.38 11.37
CA PRO A 19 7.74 20.41 11.40
C PRO A 19 6.65 20.80 12.40
N ILE A 20 6.95 21.64 13.37
CA ILE A 20 6.03 22.07 14.43
C ILE A 20 5.71 23.56 14.35
N GLN A 21 6.07 24.22 13.26
CA GLN A 21 5.80 25.65 13.02
C GLN A 21 6.32 26.58 14.12
N ALA A 22 7.41 26.21 14.78
CA ALA A 22 8.03 27.01 15.83
C ALA A 22 8.84 28.20 15.29
N ILE A 23 8.90 28.42 13.99
CA ILE A 23 9.68 29.50 13.37
C ILE A 23 8.76 30.38 12.54
N ARG A 24 8.90 31.66 12.67
CA ARG A 24 8.20 32.69 11.89
C ARG A 24 9.15 33.78 11.41
N LEU A 25 8.78 34.45 10.31
CA LEU A 25 9.48 35.66 9.89
C LEU A 25 8.89 36.89 10.62
N VAL A 26 9.73 37.63 11.28
CA VAL A 26 9.36 38.89 11.96
C VAL A 26 10.03 40.06 11.26
N LYS A 27 9.35 41.19 11.23
CA LYS A 27 9.90 42.45 10.69
C LYS A 27 10.90 43.01 11.68
N LYS A 28 12.13 43.25 11.24
CA LYS A 28 13.18 43.94 12.04
C LYS A 28 13.82 45.05 11.20
N GLY A 29 13.39 46.25 11.44
CA GLY A 29 13.71 47.38 10.56
C GLY A 29 13.10 47.23 9.19
N LYS A 30 13.90 47.37 8.13
CA LYS A 30 13.46 47.18 6.73
C LYS A 30 13.49 45.74 6.25
N LYS A 31 14.02 44.80 7.01
CA LYS A 31 14.20 43.39 6.61
C LYS A 31 13.34 42.46 7.43
N LYS A 32 12.95 41.31 6.83
CA LYS A 32 12.35 40.18 7.55
C LYS A 32 13.47 39.27 8.08
N LYS A 33 13.34 38.77 9.30
CA LYS A 33 14.30 37.88 9.96
C LYS A 33 13.55 36.70 10.59
N ALA A 34 14.19 35.55 10.69
CA ALA A 34 13.60 34.42 11.40
C ALA A 34 13.56 34.64 12.90
N SER A 35 12.51 34.18 13.56
CA SER A 35 12.36 34.16 15.02
C SER A 35 11.88 32.79 15.43
N ILE A 36 12.49 32.18 16.43
CA ILE A 36 12.20 30.84 16.94
C ILE A 36 11.44 31.00 18.25
N SER A 37 10.29 30.33 18.37
CA SER A 37 9.48 30.34 19.59
C SER A 37 10.01 29.36 20.63
N GLU A 38 9.51 29.49 21.84
CA GLU A 38 9.79 28.56 22.94
C GLU A 38 9.31 27.12 22.66
N THR A 39 8.36 26.94 21.76
CA THR A 39 7.86 25.61 21.38
C THR A 39 8.88 24.76 20.60
N CYS A 40 10.03 25.34 20.24
CA CYS A 40 11.12 24.62 19.58
C CYS A 40 11.52 23.36 20.35
N VAL A 41 11.68 22.24 19.63
CA VAL A 41 12.02 20.91 20.20
C VAL A 41 13.46 20.48 19.92
N ASP A 42 14.29 21.38 19.43
CA ASP A 42 15.71 21.14 19.09
C ASP A 42 15.93 20.01 18.06
N CYS A 43 15.02 19.89 17.10
CA CYS A 43 15.13 18.85 16.05
C CYS A 43 16.18 19.17 14.98
N LYS A 44 16.76 20.37 14.99
CA LYS A 44 17.80 20.84 14.06
C LYS A 44 17.42 20.87 12.58
N ALA A 45 16.13 20.73 12.24
CA ALA A 45 15.65 20.81 10.86
C ALA A 45 16.05 22.14 10.18
N CYS A 46 15.87 23.24 10.90
CA CYS A 46 16.15 24.58 10.42
C CYS A 46 17.64 24.84 10.15
N THR A 47 18.55 24.24 10.91
CA THR A 47 20.01 24.39 10.68
C THR A 47 20.44 23.72 9.38
N LYS A 48 19.82 22.59 9.03
CA LYS A 48 20.15 21.84 7.81
C LYS A 48 19.72 22.52 6.51
N VAL A 49 18.75 23.43 6.59
CA VAL A 49 18.20 24.11 5.40
C VAL A 49 18.63 25.58 5.29
N CYS A 50 19.34 26.11 6.29
CA CYS A 50 19.76 27.49 6.28
C CYS A 50 21.01 27.70 5.41
N PRO A 51 20.90 28.39 4.24
CA PRO A 51 22.07 28.58 3.36
C PRO A 51 23.10 29.56 3.89
N LYS A 52 22.77 30.28 4.98
CA LYS A 52 23.64 31.26 5.63
C LYS A 52 24.10 30.81 7.02
N GLU A 53 23.79 29.58 7.40
CA GLU A 53 24.11 28.99 8.70
C GLU A 53 23.74 29.92 9.91
N ALA A 54 22.72 30.74 9.69
CA ALA A 54 22.28 31.76 10.63
C ALA A 54 21.52 31.22 11.85
N ILE A 55 21.34 29.90 11.95
CA ILE A 55 20.64 29.26 13.07
C ILE A 55 21.63 28.44 13.88
N LEU A 56 21.83 28.90 15.11
CA LEU A 56 22.84 28.36 16.01
C LEU A 56 22.19 27.46 17.08
N SER A 57 22.95 26.45 17.51
CA SER A 57 22.55 25.63 18.64
C SER A 57 22.66 26.44 19.94
N ASP A 58 21.61 26.34 20.74
CA ASP A 58 21.57 26.87 22.07
C ASP A 58 20.91 25.87 23.00
N SER A 59 21.24 25.89 24.26
CA SER A 59 20.62 25.03 25.26
C SER A 59 19.19 25.47 25.53
N LEU A 60 18.22 24.64 25.22
CA LEU A 60 16.84 24.86 25.62
C LEU A 60 16.71 24.69 27.15
N PRO A 61 15.92 25.52 27.83
CA PRO A 61 15.57 25.28 29.23
C PRO A 61 15.00 23.88 29.40
N LYS A 62 15.42 23.13 30.41
CA LYS A 62 14.92 21.79 30.68
C LYS A 62 13.58 21.78 31.42
N GLU A 63 13.22 22.88 32.03
CA GLU A 63 12.00 23.04 32.79
C GLU A 63 10.77 22.75 31.91
N ARG A 64 9.84 21.93 32.42
CA ARG A 64 8.60 21.53 31.74
C ARG A 64 8.82 20.82 30.39
N ARG A 65 10.02 20.27 30.16
CA ARG A 65 10.35 19.56 28.92
C ARG A 65 10.76 18.12 29.19
N VAL A 66 10.32 17.23 28.30
CA VAL A 66 10.70 15.82 28.31
C VAL A 66 11.45 15.47 27.02
N ARG A 67 12.55 14.74 27.18
CA ARG A 67 13.32 14.23 26.03
C ARG A 67 12.69 12.96 25.50
N CYS A 68 12.38 12.96 24.20
CA CYS A 68 11.88 11.79 23.50
C CYS A 68 13.04 10.97 22.96
N PHE A 69 13.10 9.69 23.31
CA PHE A 69 14.13 8.74 22.84
C PHE A 69 13.64 7.78 21.78
N SER A 70 12.43 7.97 21.21
CA SER A 70 11.85 7.08 20.22
C SER A 70 12.56 7.12 18.86
N CYS A 71 13.40 8.14 18.60
CA CYS A 71 14.18 8.25 17.37
C CYS A 71 15.49 9.03 17.60
N PRO A 72 16.44 9.00 16.64
CA PRO A 72 17.73 9.70 16.76
C PRO A 72 17.63 11.23 16.92
N ILE A 73 16.50 11.85 16.59
CA ILE A 73 16.29 13.30 16.74
C ILE A 73 16.27 13.72 18.21
N GLN A 74 15.76 12.86 19.09
CA GLN A 74 15.72 13.09 20.53
C GLN A 74 15.11 14.44 20.91
N CYS A 75 13.94 14.77 20.34
CA CYS A 75 13.23 16.02 20.61
C CYS A 75 13.11 16.32 22.10
N LEU A 76 13.34 17.58 22.48
CA LEU A 76 13.09 18.09 23.83
C LEU A 76 11.73 18.80 23.85
N ILE A 77 10.67 18.07 24.21
CA ILE A 77 9.28 18.46 24.02
C ILE A 77 8.76 19.24 25.23
N LEU A 78 8.32 20.47 24.99
CA LEU A 78 7.67 21.30 26.01
C LEU A 78 6.29 20.73 26.36
N GLU A 79 5.89 20.90 27.62
CA GLU A 79 4.57 20.46 28.08
C GLU A 79 3.42 21.05 27.24
N GLY A 80 2.47 20.22 26.87
CA GLY A 80 1.35 20.55 25.99
C GLY A 80 1.67 20.53 24.49
N TYR A 81 2.94 20.31 24.10
CA TYR A 81 3.37 20.33 22.71
C TYR A 81 3.85 18.96 22.22
N THR A 82 3.94 18.82 20.89
CA THR A 82 4.39 17.59 20.23
C THR A 82 5.84 17.68 19.78
N GLY A 83 6.50 16.52 19.61
CA GLY A 83 7.79 16.43 18.95
C GLY A 83 7.73 16.69 17.44
N ALA A 84 8.89 16.71 16.78
CA ALA A 84 9.01 16.96 15.35
C ALA A 84 8.19 16.02 14.48
N CYS A 85 8.07 14.74 14.84
CA CYS A 85 7.24 13.76 14.13
C CYS A 85 5.74 13.86 14.44
N GLN A 86 5.35 14.69 15.43
CA GLN A 86 3.98 14.89 15.91
C GLN A 86 3.31 13.62 16.47
N ARG A 87 4.09 12.55 16.71
CA ARG A 87 3.61 11.27 17.26
C ARG A 87 3.50 11.25 18.78
N PHE A 88 4.30 12.05 19.46
CA PHE A 88 4.32 12.13 20.91
C PHE A 88 4.04 13.57 21.37
N ILE A 89 3.24 13.66 22.40
CA ILE A 89 2.94 14.91 23.12
C ILE A 89 3.44 14.75 24.56
N ASN A 90 4.03 15.82 25.12
CA ASN A 90 4.32 15.87 26.54
C ASN A 90 3.09 16.34 27.31
N ARG A 91 2.58 15.49 28.20
CA ARG A 91 1.50 15.82 29.13
C ARG A 91 1.96 15.54 30.54
N ASN A 92 2.05 16.57 31.35
CA ASN A 92 2.47 16.49 32.76
C ASN A 92 3.80 15.76 32.96
N GLY A 93 4.76 15.99 32.06
CA GLY A 93 6.08 15.35 32.14
C GLY A 93 6.15 13.93 31.56
N GLU A 94 5.05 13.41 31.02
CA GLU A 94 4.98 12.10 30.38
C GLU A 94 4.78 12.22 28.88
N LEU A 95 5.47 11.35 28.12
CA LEU A 95 5.30 11.27 26.67
C LEU A 95 4.17 10.30 26.32
N ILE A 96 3.07 10.86 25.86
CA ILE A 96 1.89 10.11 25.43
C ILE A 96 1.82 10.14 23.89
N ARG A 97 1.37 9.05 23.28
CA ARG A 97 1.10 9.07 21.85
C ARG A 97 -0.03 10.04 21.51
N ASN A 98 0.26 10.95 20.60
CA ASN A 98 -0.72 11.95 20.14
C ASN A 98 -1.88 11.31 19.36
N ILE A 99 -1.63 10.19 18.67
CA ILE A 99 -2.64 9.39 17.98
C ILE A 99 -2.45 7.93 18.41
N PRO A 100 -3.24 7.43 19.35
CA PRO A 100 -3.07 6.09 19.90
C PRO A 100 -3.70 5.01 19.01
N LEU A 101 -3.15 4.74 17.83
CA LEU A 101 -3.61 3.65 16.96
C LEU A 101 -3.19 2.26 17.51
N GLN A 102 -3.64 1.92 18.70
CA GLN A 102 -3.23 0.71 19.43
C GLN A 102 -4.34 -0.31 19.62
N ARG A 103 -5.59 0.16 19.64
CA ARG A 103 -6.78 -0.64 19.86
C ARG A 103 -7.71 -0.53 18.66
N TYR A 104 -8.64 -1.45 18.57
CA TYR A 104 -9.67 -1.39 17.53
C TYR A 104 -10.48 -0.09 17.60
N GLU A 105 -10.82 0.32 18.79
CA GLU A 105 -11.60 1.52 19.08
C GLU A 105 -10.94 2.78 18.47
N ASP A 106 -9.61 2.81 18.43
CA ASP A 106 -8.85 3.93 17.86
C ASP A 106 -9.07 4.07 16.33
N VAL A 107 -9.50 3.02 15.66
CA VAL A 107 -9.74 2.97 14.21
C VAL A 107 -11.21 2.69 13.86
N SER A 108 -12.07 2.47 14.84
CA SER A 108 -13.48 2.10 14.64
C SER A 108 -14.27 3.10 13.81
N GLY A 109 -13.90 4.37 13.84
CA GLY A 109 -14.49 5.41 12.99
C GLY A 109 -14.17 5.25 11.48
N ILE A 110 -13.21 4.40 11.12
CA ILE A 110 -12.79 4.15 9.75
C ILE A 110 -13.22 2.74 9.32
N VAL A 111 -12.96 1.74 10.17
CA VAL A 111 -13.20 0.32 9.87
C VAL A 111 -14.59 -0.17 10.29
N GLY A 112 -15.40 0.70 10.90
CA GLY A 112 -16.72 0.36 11.44
C GLY A 112 -16.66 0.00 12.94
N LYS A 113 -17.80 0.10 13.61
CA LYS A 113 -17.93 -0.16 15.07
C LYS A 113 -18.42 -1.56 15.38
N ASP A 114 -19.26 -2.09 14.50
CA ASP A 114 -19.94 -3.35 14.71
C ASP A 114 -19.10 -4.49 14.12
N HIS A 115 -18.48 -5.27 14.96
CA HIS A 115 -17.83 -6.51 14.59
C HIS A 115 -18.02 -7.52 15.70
N GLU A 116 -17.99 -8.77 15.32
CA GLU A 116 -18.15 -9.88 16.25
C GLU A 116 -16.92 -9.99 17.16
N GLU A 117 -17.13 -10.09 18.45
CA GLU A 117 -16.07 -10.19 19.46
C GLU A 117 -15.14 -11.39 19.19
N ALA A 118 -15.73 -12.51 18.76
CA ALA A 118 -14.99 -13.74 18.48
C ALA A 118 -13.88 -13.58 17.42
N ILE A 119 -14.02 -12.63 16.48
CA ILE A 119 -13.00 -12.39 15.45
C ILE A 119 -12.13 -11.16 15.72
N ARG A 120 -12.28 -10.55 16.88
CA ARG A 120 -11.59 -9.30 17.24
C ARG A 120 -10.08 -9.42 17.27
N LYS A 121 -9.57 -10.57 17.65
CA LYS A 121 -8.14 -10.86 17.74
C LYS A 121 -7.79 -12.08 16.88
N PRO A 122 -6.63 -12.09 16.21
CA PRO A 122 -6.20 -13.28 15.49
C PRO A 122 -5.89 -14.40 16.48
N LEU A 123 -6.18 -15.63 16.10
CA LEU A 123 -5.85 -16.85 16.87
C LEU A 123 -4.33 -17.00 17.02
N ILE A 124 -3.61 -16.62 15.99
CA ILE A 124 -2.16 -16.67 15.89
C ILE A 124 -1.68 -15.50 15.02
N THR A 125 -0.48 -14.99 15.31
CA THR A 125 0.20 -14.00 14.45
C THR A 125 1.48 -14.60 13.90
N GLY A 126 1.88 -14.15 12.71
CA GLY A 126 3.12 -14.60 12.06
C GLY A 126 4.41 -14.14 12.74
N ILE A 127 4.34 -13.26 13.76
CA ILE A 127 5.54 -12.81 14.47
C ILE A 127 6.21 -14.01 15.15
N GLY A 128 7.43 -14.33 14.68
CA GLY A 128 8.20 -15.46 15.17
C GLY A 128 7.73 -16.84 14.67
N ALA A 129 6.73 -16.91 13.80
CA ALA A 129 6.25 -18.15 13.21
C ALA A 129 7.02 -18.55 11.94
N GLY A 130 7.83 -17.64 11.35
CA GLY A 130 8.64 -17.93 10.16
C GLY A 130 7.79 -18.20 8.94
N THR A 131 6.79 -17.35 8.67
CA THR A 131 5.93 -17.45 7.50
C THR A 131 6.68 -17.03 6.23
N THR A 132 6.22 -17.50 5.09
CA THR A 132 6.72 -17.08 3.78
C THR A 132 5.61 -16.37 3.00
N TYR A 133 5.98 -15.49 2.11
CA TYR A 133 5.05 -14.77 1.25
C TYR A 133 4.42 -15.71 0.20
N PRO A 134 3.12 -16.04 0.33
CA PRO A 134 2.47 -16.95 -0.61
C PRO A 134 1.70 -16.13 -1.66
N ASP A 135 2.30 -15.85 -2.79
CA ASP A 135 1.56 -15.24 -3.88
C ASP A 135 0.67 -16.31 -4.56
N THR A 136 -0.64 -16.12 -4.48
CA THR A 136 -1.71 -16.95 -5.06
C THR A 136 -1.79 -18.41 -4.58
N LYS A 137 -0.84 -18.90 -3.80
CA LYS A 137 -0.87 -20.23 -3.17
C LYS A 137 -1.58 -20.17 -1.82
N PRO A 138 -2.11 -21.30 -1.31
CA PRO A 138 -2.64 -21.32 0.04
C PRO A 138 -1.64 -20.79 1.06
N ALA A 139 -2.11 -19.93 1.95
CA ALA A 139 -1.29 -19.36 3.01
C ALA A 139 -0.66 -20.48 3.87
N PRO A 140 0.56 -20.30 4.37
CA PRO A 140 1.28 -21.35 5.11
C PRO A 140 0.62 -21.72 6.43
N TYR A 141 -0.15 -20.81 7.03
CA TYR A 141 -0.91 -21.07 8.25
C TYR A 141 -2.37 -20.67 8.06
N ILE A 142 -3.24 -21.68 8.09
CA ILE A 142 -4.69 -21.55 8.14
C ILE A 142 -5.12 -22.29 9.39
N VAL A 143 -5.44 -21.54 10.45
CA VAL A 143 -5.57 -22.09 11.80
C VAL A 143 -6.99 -21.88 12.30
N GLN A 144 -7.59 -22.94 12.85
CA GLN A 144 -8.92 -22.94 13.43
C GLN A 144 -8.88 -23.16 14.93
N SER A 145 -9.75 -22.46 15.66
CA SER A 145 -10.06 -22.73 17.07
C SER A 145 -11.45 -22.22 17.41
N LYS A 146 -11.96 -22.54 18.61
CA LYS A 146 -13.18 -21.96 19.15
C LYS A 146 -12.86 -20.76 20.04
N VAL A 147 -13.55 -19.64 19.77
CA VAL A 147 -13.52 -18.43 20.59
C VAL A 147 -14.94 -18.14 21.05
N GLU A 148 -15.19 -18.15 22.34
CA GLU A 148 -16.53 -17.94 22.92
C GLU A 148 -17.63 -18.81 22.31
N GLY A 149 -17.28 -20.07 21.96
CA GLY A 149 -18.21 -21.01 21.33
C GLY A 149 -18.35 -20.90 19.82
N VAL A 150 -17.76 -19.88 19.18
CA VAL A 150 -17.76 -19.65 17.73
C VAL A 150 -16.54 -20.30 17.10
N ASP A 151 -16.72 -21.03 16.00
CA ASP A 151 -15.60 -21.55 15.22
C ASP A 151 -14.97 -20.42 14.38
N VAL A 152 -13.70 -20.11 14.69
CA VAL A 152 -12.93 -19.00 14.10
C VAL A 152 -11.75 -19.56 13.33
N VAL A 153 -11.45 -18.95 12.20
CA VAL A 153 -10.26 -19.21 11.39
C VAL A 153 -9.41 -17.95 11.31
N THR A 154 -8.10 -18.11 11.52
CA THR A 154 -7.10 -17.09 11.19
C THR A 154 -6.19 -17.60 10.10
N VAL A 155 -6.12 -16.86 9.00
CA VAL A 155 -5.20 -17.11 7.89
C VAL A 155 -4.03 -16.15 8.01
N VAL A 156 -2.80 -16.69 8.18
CA VAL A 156 -1.59 -15.90 8.31
C VAL A 156 -0.81 -15.95 7.01
N THR A 157 -0.56 -14.80 6.45
CA THR A 157 0.31 -14.58 5.29
C THR A 157 1.30 -13.47 5.59
N GLU A 158 2.09 -13.07 4.63
CA GLU A 158 3.12 -12.05 4.79
C GLU A 158 3.07 -11.03 3.66
N ALA A 159 3.56 -9.83 3.95
CA ALA A 159 3.81 -8.82 2.94
C ALA A 159 5.15 -8.12 3.21
N PRO A 160 5.95 -7.82 2.17
CA PRO A 160 7.21 -7.13 2.34
C PRO A 160 7.00 -5.65 2.67
N LEU A 161 7.75 -5.14 3.65
CA LEU A 161 7.95 -3.72 3.86
C LEU A 161 9.17 -3.27 3.07
N SER A 162 9.01 -2.26 2.22
CA SER A 162 10.13 -1.73 1.45
C SER A 162 10.98 -0.76 2.29
N TYR A 163 12.26 -1.05 2.41
CA TYR A 163 13.23 -0.13 3.02
C TYR A 163 13.57 1.06 2.10
N SER A 164 13.20 1.01 0.83
CA SER A 164 13.48 2.08 -0.14
C SER A 164 12.59 3.33 0.04
N GLY A 165 11.74 3.36 1.04
CA GLY A 165 10.85 4.47 1.37
C GLY A 165 9.43 4.03 1.68
N ILE A 166 8.61 5.01 2.09
CA ILE A 166 7.17 4.80 2.24
C ILE A 166 6.55 4.71 0.85
N LYS A 167 5.70 3.73 0.66
CA LYS A 167 4.89 3.62 -0.56
C LYS A 167 3.59 4.41 -0.37
N VAL A 168 3.36 5.37 -1.25
CA VAL A 168 2.12 6.13 -1.33
C VAL A 168 1.41 5.72 -2.61
N LYS A 169 0.29 5.03 -2.46
CA LYS A 169 -0.54 4.61 -3.57
C LYS A 169 -1.56 5.70 -3.89
N ILE A 170 -1.66 6.04 -5.15
CA ILE A 170 -2.58 7.02 -5.70
C ILE A 170 -3.48 6.30 -6.69
N ASP A 171 -4.74 6.11 -6.34
CA ASP A 171 -5.72 5.47 -7.22
C ASP A 171 -6.27 6.53 -8.17
N THR A 172 -5.79 6.52 -9.40
CA THR A 172 -6.17 7.48 -10.45
C THR A 172 -5.80 6.96 -11.83
N ASP A 173 -6.55 7.35 -12.84
CA ASP A 173 -6.26 7.14 -14.26
C ASP A 173 -5.48 8.31 -14.89
N ILE A 174 -5.25 9.39 -14.14
CA ILE A 174 -4.49 10.54 -14.61
C ILE A 174 -2.99 10.22 -14.50
N PRO A 175 -2.22 10.28 -15.59
CA PRO A 175 -0.76 10.07 -15.55
C PRO A 175 -0.07 11.07 -14.63
N ILE A 176 0.90 10.59 -13.85
CA ILE A 176 1.68 11.43 -12.93
C ILE A 176 3.13 11.65 -13.38
N GLY A 177 3.64 10.80 -14.26
CA GLY A 177 4.99 10.85 -14.78
C GLY A 177 5.59 9.46 -14.97
N GLU A 178 6.74 9.37 -15.56
CA GLU A 178 7.39 8.09 -15.86
C GLU A 178 7.92 7.38 -14.61
N GLU A 179 7.97 6.04 -14.65
CA GLU A 179 8.60 5.24 -13.59
C GLU A 179 10.08 5.62 -13.45
N GLY A 180 10.51 5.80 -12.20
CA GLY A 180 11.86 6.29 -11.89
C GLY A 180 11.98 7.80 -11.83
N ALA A 181 11.00 8.56 -12.34
CA ALA A 181 11.04 10.02 -12.31
C ALA A 181 11.15 10.54 -10.86
N PRO A 182 12.06 11.51 -10.60
CA PRO A 182 12.21 12.09 -9.26
C PRO A 182 10.94 12.79 -8.78
N VAL A 183 10.56 12.55 -7.53
CA VAL A 183 9.52 13.30 -6.82
C VAL A 183 10.19 14.37 -5.96
N LEU A 184 9.70 15.59 -6.05
CA LEU A 184 10.33 16.79 -5.51
C LEU A 184 9.40 17.55 -4.57
N ILE A 185 10.01 18.21 -3.56
CA ILE A 185 9.44 19.37 -2.86
C ILE A 185 10.31 20.59 -3.18
N GLY A 186 9.76 21.53 -3.95
CA GLY A 186 10.56 22.59 -4.56
C GLY A 186 11.66 21.98 -5.46
N LYS A 187 12.93 22.20 -5.14
CA LYS A 187 14.08 21.62 -5.90
C LYS A 187 14.67 20.37 -5.23
N ARG A 188 14.10 19.91 -4.12
CA ARG A 188 14.68 18.82 -3.31
C ARG A 188 14.02 17.49 -3.66
N ARG A 189 14.84 16.51 -4.00
CA ARG A 189 14.35 15.15 -4.24
C ARG A 189 13.92 14.51 -2.93
N VAL A 190 12.67 14.02 -2.90
CA VAL A 190 12.09 13.33 -1.74
C VAL A 190 11.71 11.89 -2.03
N GLY A 191 11.77 11.47 -3.28
CA GLY A 191 11.41 10.13 -3.69
C GLY A 191 11.50 9.94 -5.21
N HIS A 192 10.77 8.96 -5.69
CA HIS A 192 10.60 8.69 -7.12
C HIS A 192 9.23 8.05 -7.39
N VAL A 193 8.78 8.09 -8.64
CA VAL A 193 7.65 7.30 -9.12
C VAL A 193 8.10 5.85 -9.17
N CYS A 194 7.46 4.99 -8.41
CA CYS A 194 7.78 3.55 -8.33
C CYS A 194 7.00 2.77 -9.38
N THR A 195 5.75 3.17 -9.61
CA THR A 195 4.85 2.50 -10.55
C THR A 195 3.89 3.52 -11.14
N GLU A 196 3.73 3.48 -12.45
CA GLU A 196 2.80 4.29 -13.22
C GLU A 196 1.83 3.40 -13.99
N GLU A 197 1.06 2.59 -13.29
CA GLU A 197 0.05 1.72 -13.88
C GLU A 197 -1.29 2.44 -14.03
N TYR A 198 -2.06 2.04 -15.05
CA TYR A 198 -3.41 2.55 -15.25
C TYR A 198 -4.28 2.26 -14.01
N GLY A 199 -4.76 3.33 -13.39
CA GLY A 199 -5.61 3.26 -12.20
C GLY A 199 -4.86 3.11 -10.86
N SER A 200 -3.56 2.84 -10.85
CA SER A 200 -2.79 2.70 -9.60
C SER A 200 -1.37 3.20 -9.79
N LYS A 201 -1.08 4.35 -9.21
CA LYS A 201 0.25 4.96 -9.19
C LYS A 201 0.87 4.76 -7.83
N ILE A 202 2.16 4.50 -7.76
CA ILE A 202 2.86 4.34 -6.49
C ILE A 202 4.09 5.24 -6.47
N LEU A 203 4.14 6.11 -5.47
CA LEU A 203 5.35 6.86 -5.14
C LEU A 203 6.14 6.11 -4.08
N SER A 204 7.45 6.07 -4.23
CA SER A 204 8.38 5.68 -3.17
C SER A 204 8.98 6.95 -2.58
N LEU A 205 8.59 7.31 -1.36
CA LEU A 205 9.02 8.53 -0.69
C LEU A 205 9.98 8.20 0.46
N GLY A 206 11.12 8.87 0.48
CA GLY A 206 12.19 8.60 1.45
C GLY A 206 13.14 7.51 1.00
N GLY A 207 13.53 6.66 1.92
CA GLY A 207 14.59 5.67 1.76
C GLY A 207 15.88 6.10 2.43
N VAL A 208 16.81 5.15 2.66
CA VAL A 208 18.04 5.38 3.43
C VAL A 208 18.83 6.57 2.88
N ASN A 209 19.08 6.56 1.57
CA ASN A 209 19.95 7.56 0.93
C ASN A 209 19.38 8.98 1.01
N LEU A 210 18.06 9.13 0.93
CA LEU A 210 17.41 10.43 1.02
C LEU A 210 17.30 10.93 2.47
N LEU A 211 16.99 10.03 3.40
CA LEU A 211 16.85 10.36 4.82
C LEU A 211 18.19 10.69 5.51
N THR A 212 19.28 10.07 5.05
CA THR A 212 20.62 10.33 5.58
C THR A 212 21.37 11.41 4.79
N GLY A 213 20.82 11.84 3.64
CA GLY A 213 21.39 12.91 2.83
C GLY A 213 21.15 14.32 3.36
N GLN A 214 21.62 15.30 2.62
CA GLN A 214 21.54 16.72 2.99
C GLN A 214 20.11 17.20 3.24
N ASP A 215 19.13 16.70 2.49
CA ASP A 215 17.72 17.06 2.59
C ASP A 215 16.91 16.09 3.48
N GLY A 216 17.56 15.23 4.25
CA GLY A 216 16.91 14.18 5.05
C GLY A 216 15.82 14.69 5.99
N ILE A 217 15.97 15.89 6.53
CA ILE A 217 14.95 16.51 7.40
C ILE A 217 13.68 16.87 6.61
N VAL A 218 13.81 17.34 5.37
CA VAL A 218 12.65 17.64 4.51
C VAL A 218 11.91 16.36 4.18
N VAL A 219 12.65 15.29 3.88
CA VAL A 219 12.12 13.95 3.62
C VAL A 219 11.42 13.40 4.87
N ALA A 220 12.04 13.49 6.04
CA ALA A 220 11.46 13.04 7.30
C ALA A 220 10.18 13.81 7.65
N LYS A 221 10.15 15.14 7.41
CA LYS A 221 8.96 15.95 7.58
C LYS A 221 7.83 15.50 6.65
N LEU A 222 8.12 15.30 5.37
CA LEU A 222 7.15 14.79 4.40
C LEU A 222 6.53 13.46 4.86
N ILE A 223 7.37 12.51 5.26
CA ILE A 223 6.91 11.21 5.76
C ILE A 223 6.00 11.38 6.98
N SER A 224 6.38 12.24 7.91
CA SER A 224 5.55 12.54 9.09
C SER A 224 4.23 13.21 8.72
N ASP A 225 4.22 14.14 7.78
CA ASP A 225 3.01 14.83 7.35
C ASP A 225 2.04 13.85 6.67
N ILE A 226 2.54 12.97 5.79
CA ILE A 226 1.75 11.91 5.17
C ILE A 226 1.17 10.97 6.23
N ALA A 227 2.00 10.49 7.16
CA ALA A 227 1.57 9.60 8.23
C ALA A 227 0.54 10.25 9.18
N ASN A 228 0.57 11.56 9.33
CA ASN A 228 -0.40 12.33 10.11
C ASN A 228 -1.59 12.83 9.28
N ARG A 229 -1.78 12.32 8.05
CA ARG A 229 -2.87 12.67 7.13
C ARG A 229 -2.94 14.16 6.79
N LYS A 230 -1.82 14.83 6.74
CA LYS A 230 -1.75 16.21 6.29
C LYS A 230 -1.69 16.26 4.78
N GLU A 231 -2.20 17.34 4.22
CA GLU A 231 -2.02 17.66 2.81
C GLU A 231 -0.54 17.92 2.52
N VAL A 232 -0.03 17.31 1.45
CA VAL A 232 1.33 17.52 0.96
C VAL A 232 1.30 17.87 -0.53
N LYS A 233 2.19 18.78 -0.93
CA LYS A 233 2.37 19.22 -2.32
C LYS A 233 3.69 18.67 -2.84
N LEU A 234 3.62 17.95 -3.93
CA LEU A 234 4.75 17.28 -4.57
C LEU A 234 4.76 17.61 -6.07
N ASN A 235 5.94 17.56 -6.66
CA ASN A 235 6.11 17.67 -8.11
C ASN A 235 6.85 16.44 -8.61
N VAL A 236 6.37 15.81 -9.64
CA VAL A 236 7.12 14.80 -10.40
C VAL A 236 7.94 15.54 -11.45
N LYS A 237 9.24 15.27 -11.49
CA LYS A 237 10.12 15.90 -12.51
C LYS A 237 9.66 15.51 -13.91
N GLU A 238 9.44 16.49 -14.78
CA GLU A 238 8.89 16.29 -16.13
C GLU A 238 7.52 15.57 -16.14
N GLY A 239 6.78 15.67 -15.04
CA GLY A 239 5.49 15.04 -14.82
C GLY A 239 4.50 16.00 -14.16
N ALA A 240 3.64 15.46 -13.32
CA ALA A 240 2.51 16.18 -12.72
C ALA A 240 2.86 16.90 -11.42
N GLU A 241 2.10 17.98 -11.14
CA GLU A 241 1.95 18.55 -9.81
C GLU A 241 0.91 17.75 -9.03
N LEU A 242 1.25 17.36 -7.80
CA LEU A 242 0.43 16.51 -6.96
C LEU A 242 0.07 17.20 -5.65
N ILE A 243 -1.20 17.20 -5.29
CA ILE A 243 -1.65 17.50 -3.92
C ILE A 243 -2.26 16.24 -3.36
N LEU A 244 -1.64 15.68 -2.33
CA LEU A 244 -1.99 14.38 -1.78
C LEU A 244 -2.33 14.51 -0.29
N GLN A 245 -3.42 13.87 0.11
CA GLN A 245 -3.79 13.68 1.50
C GLN A 245 -4.36 12.27 1.68
N VAL A 246 -3.82 11.50 2.61
CA VAL A 246 -4.28 10.13 2.87
C VAL A 246 -5.78 10.10 3.18
N GLY A 247 -6.50 9.22 2.47
CA GLY A 247 -7.95 9.07 2.59
C GLY A 247 -8.78 10.04 1.73
N LYS A 248 -8.13 10.94 1.00
CA LYS A 248 -8.80 11.89 0.08
C LYS A 248 -8.51 11.58 -1.38
N PRO A 249 -9.36 12.01 -2.31
CA PRO A 249 -9.02 11.99 -3.72
C PRO A 249 -7.74 12.80 -4.01
N PRO A 250 -6.87 12.33 -4.90
CA PRO A 250 -5.68 13.09 -5.31
C PRO A 250 -6.08 14.29 -6.17
N VAL A 251 -5.30 15.37 -6.09
CA VAL A 251 -5.38 16.47 -7.06
C VAL A 251 -4.13 16.44 -7.91
N ILE A 252 -4.28 16.29 -9.21
CA ILE A 252 -3.21 16.12 -10.18
C ILE A 252 -3.36 17.20 -11.26
N ASN A 253 -2.34 18.07 -11.37
CA ASN A 253 -2.38 19.24 -12.26
C ASN A 253 -3.68 20.07 -12.08
N GLY A 254 -4.10 20.28 -10.83
CA GLY A 254 -5.33 21.00 -10.48
C GLY A 254 -6.64 20.24 -10.73
N ARG A 255 -6.58 18.98 -11.20
CA ARG A 255 -7.76 18.14 -11.42
C ARG A 255 -7.92 17.14 -10.29
N ILE A 256 -9.12 17.01 -9.75
CA ILE A 256 -9.44 16.01 -8.73
C ILE A 256 -9.63 14.66 -9.40
N GLY A 257 -8.93 13.62 -8.94
CA GLY A 257 -9.18 12.25 -9.33
C GLY A 257 -10.56 11.81 -8.80
N THR A 258 -11.46 11.37 -9.69
CA THR A 258 -12.84 11.05 -9.30
C THR A 258 -13.13 9.57 -9.32
N LYS A 259 -12.44 8.81 -10.14
CA LYS A 259 -12.63 7.36 -10.29
C LYS A 259 -11.42 6.60 -9.80
N MET A 260 -11.67 5.47 -9.20
CA MET A 260 -10.68 4.52 -8.78
C MET A 260 -10.82 3.23 -9.55
N ARG A 261 -9.71 2.60 -9.79
CA ARG A 261 -9.60 1.31 -10.47
C ARG A 261 -9.10 0.24 -9.51
N VAL A 262 -9.38 -1.01 -9.81
CA VAL A 262 -9.00 -2.13 -8.93
C VAL A 262 -7.47 -2.34 -8.82
N GLY A 263 -6.68 -1.61 -9.58
CA GLY A 263 -5.24 -1.76 -9.65
C GLY A 263 -4.79 -2.22 -11.03
N CYS A 264 -3.65 -2.91 -11.12
CA CYS A 264 -3.13 -3.42 -12.39
C CYS A 264 -3.87 -4.67 -12.89
N GLY A 265 -3.66 -5.03 -14.16
CA GLY A 265 -4.25 -6.22 -14.76
C GLY A 265 -3.95 -7.50 -13.99
N SER A 266 -2.74 -7.67 -13.46
CA SER A 266 -2.37 -8.83 -12.63
C SER A 266 -3.16 -8.89 -11.32
N ALA A 267 -3.31 -7.76 -10.62
CA ALA A 267 -4.11 -7.70 -9.40
C ALA A 267 -5.59 -7.99 -9.68
N SER A 268 -6.11 -7.52 -10.82
CA SER A 268 -7.48 -7.82 -11.28
C SER A 268 -7.64 -9.31 -11.56
N MET A 269 -6.68 -9.96 -12.20
CA MET A 269 -6.69 -11.41 -12.42
C MET A 269 -6.71 -12.20 -11.11
N GLY A 270 -5.94 -11.78 -10.11
CA GLY A 270 -5.96 -12.38 -8.78
C GLY A 270 -7.30 -12.19 -8.07
N LEU A 271 -7.86 -10.98 -8.12
CA LEU A 271 -9.07 -10.61 -7.38
C LEU A 271 -10.33 -11.25 -7.95
N PHE A 272 -10.47 -11.25 -9.29
CA PHE A 272 -11.67 -11.72 -10.00
C PHE A 272 -11.51 -13.12 -10.63
N GLY A 273 -10.41 -13.82 -10.34
CA GLY A 273 -10.08 -15.11 -10.97
C GLY A 273 -11.21 -16.14 -10.96
N GLY A 274 -11.98 -16.23 -9.86
CA GLY A 274 -13.13 -17.13 -9.77
C GLY A 274 -14.23 -16.82 -10.79
N TYR A 275 -14.44 -15.54 -11.13
CA TYR A 275 -15.41 -15.14 -12.16
C TYR A 275 -14.84 -15.32 -13.57
N PHE A 276 -13.55 -15.10 -13.74
CA PHE A 276 -12.88 -15.27 -15.03
C PHE A 276 -12.88 -16.72 -15.50
N LEU A 277 -12.65 -17.65 -14.57
CA LEU A 277 -12.69 -19.09 -14.88
C LEU A 277 -14.03 -19.53 -15.49
N GLU A 278 -15.12 -18.87 -15.09
CA GLU A 278 -16.45 -19.18 -15.59
C GLU A 278 -16.84 -18.35 -16.83
N ALA A 279 -16.16 -17.23 -17.07
CA ALA A 279 -16.54 -16.26 -18.10
C ALA A 279 -16.15 -16.70 -19.52
N ALA A 280 -14.96 -17.27 -19.69
CA ALA A 280 -14.39 -17.63 -20.98
C ALA A 280 -13.27 -18.67 -20.83
N ASP A 281 -12.87 -19.30 -21.95
CA ASP A 281 -11.72 -20.20 -21.98
C ASP A 281 -10.40 -19.46 -21.73
N GLU A 282 -10.33 -18.18 -22.11
CA GLU A 282 -9.23 -17.28 -21.80
C GLU A 282 -9.75 -15.89 -21.44
N VAL A 283 -9.07 -15.22 -20.50
CA VAL A 283 -9.34 -13.82 -20.16
C VAL A 283 -8.06 -13.02 -20.19
N ILE A 284 -8.13 -11.85 -20.81
CA ILE A 284 -7.07 -10.85 -20.82
C ILE A 284 -7.60 -9.60 -20.11
N VAL A 285 -6.90 -9.17 -19.06
CA VAL A 285 -7.14 -7.87 -18.45
C VAL A 285 -6.12 -6.89 -18.97
N LEU A 286 -6.58 -5.90 -19.74
CA LEU A 286 -5.74 -4.95 -20.45
C LEU A 286 -5.46 -3.74 -19.57
N ASP A 287 -4.18 -3.44 -19.41
CA ASP A 287 -3.64 -2.33 -18.63
C ASP A 287 -2.41 -1.78 -19.36
N SER A 288 -2.02 -0.56 -19.07
CA SER A 288 -0.87 0.09 -19.70
C SER A 288 0.47 -0.64 -19.47
N HIS A 289 0.59 -1.43 -18.41
CA HIS A 289 1.81 -2.12 -18.03
C HIS A 289 1.70 -3.63 -17.97
N LEU A 290 0.60 -4.17 -17.54
CA LEU A 290 0.44 -5.58 -17.26
C LEU A 290 -0.72 -6.15 -18.07
N ILE A 291 -0.39 -6.68 -19.23
CA ILE A 291 -1.28 -7.54 -19.99
C ILE A 291 -0.85 -8.96 -19.76
N GLY A 292 -1.72 -9.77 -19.21
CA GLY A 292 -1.48 -11.19 -19.02
C GLY A 292 -2.63 -12.03 -19.49
N LEU A 293 -2.33 -13.30 -19.78
CA LEU A 293 -3.31 -14.34 -19.96
C LEU A 293 -3.70 -14.89 -18.59
N PHE A 294 -4.99 -14.97 -18.31
CA PHE A 294 -5.46 -15.54 -17.06
C PHE A 294 -4.98 -16.99 -16.88
N THR A 295 -4.94 -17.76 -17.97
CA THR A 295 -4.47 -19.14 -17.94
C THR A 295 -2.97 -19.29 -17.66
N GLU A 296 -2.16 -18.26 -17.91
CA GLU A 296 -0.74 -18.22 -17.52
C GLU A 296 -0.52 -17.59 -16.13
N HIS A 297 -1.48 -16.81 -15.67
CA HIS A 297 -1.39 -16.17 -14.36
C HIS A 297 -1.48 -17.22 -13.25
N THR A 298 -0.72 -17.03 -12.15
CA THR A 298 -0.68 -17.98 -11.04
C THR A 298 -2.07 -18.22 -10.45
N ALA A 299 -2.90 -17.18 -10.33
CA ALA A 299 -4.28 -17.34 -9.84
C ALA A 299 -5.12 -18.24 -10.75
N GLY A 300 -4.99 -18.13 -12.07
CA GLY A 300 -5.68 -19.00 -13.02
C GLY A 300 -5.23 -20.45 -12.90
N ARG A 301 -3.92 -20.66 -12.80
CA ARG A 301 -3.34 -22.02 -12.62
C ARG A 301 -3.81 -22.68 -11.33
N GLU A 302 -3.81 -21.97 -10.22
CA GLU A 302 -4.30 -22.48 -8.91
C GLU A 302 -5.80 -22.77 -8.91
N LEU A 303 -6.57 -22.09 -9.77
CA LEU A 303 -7.99 -22.38 -10.02
C LEU A 303 -8.21 -23.49 -11.05
N GLY A 304 -7.15 -24.05 -11.66
CA GLY A 304 -7.21 -25.13 -12.60
C GLY A 304 -7.39 -24.70 -14.07
N ALA A 305 -7.22 -23.41 -14.38
CA ALA A 305 -7.20 -22.93 -15.77
C ALA A 305 -6.02 -23.55 -16.53
N ARG A 306 -6.25 -23.90 -17.80
CA ARG A 306 -5.24 -24.50 -18.67
C ARG A 306 -4.85 -23.52 -19.76
N TYR A 307 -3.58 -23.48 -20.09
CA TYR A 307 -3.04 -22.60 -21.13
C TYR A 307 -3.84 -22.72 -22.43
N SER A 308 -4.27 -21.57 -22.94
CA SER A 308 -5.20 -21.46 -24.07
C SER A 308 -4.54 -21.55 -25.45
N GLY A 309 -3.20 -21.44 -25.50
CA GLY A 309 -2.45 -21.37 -26.74
C GLY A 309 -2.35 -19.96 -27.35
N ILE A 310 -2.92 -18.94 -26.71
CA ILE A 310 -2.78 -17.53 -27.15
C ILE A 310 -1.39 -17.02 -26.79
N LYS A 311 -0.73 -16.36 -27.74
CA LYS A 311 0.56 -15.67 -27.53
C LYS A 311 0.34 -14.16 -27.62
N LEU A 312 0.87 -13.44 -26.64
CA LEU A 312 0.80 -11.98 -26.60
C LEU A 312 2.10 -11.37 -27.17
N LYS A 313 1.97 -10.21 -27.78
CA LYS A 313 3.13 -9.37 -28.22
C LYS A 313 3.95 -8.81 -27.06
N ALA A 314 3.68 -9.22 -25.85
CA ALA A 314 4.32 -8.71 -24.65
C ALA A 314 5.77 -9.17 -24.49
N ARG A 315 6.66 -8.28 -24.04
CA ARG A 315 7.97 -8.68 -23.55
C ARG A 315 7.82 -9.47 -22.26
N GLN A 316 8.31 -10.70 -22.25
CA GLN A 316 8.40 -11.53 -21.04
C GLN A 316 9.57 -11.07 -20.15
N SER A 317 9.38 -10.04 -19.34
CA SER A 317 10.27 -9.83 -18.19
C SER A 317 9.61 -10.20 -16.87
N THR A 318 8.33 -10.10 -16.82
CA THR A 318 7.36 -10.77 -15.96
C THR A 318 6.24 -11.22 -16.88
N PRO A 319 5.65 -12.41 -16.72
CA PRO A 319 4.55 -12.83 -17.57
C PRO A 319 3.53 -11.71 -17.67
N GLY A 320 3.30 -11.19 -18.89
CA GLY A 320 2.26 -10.23 -19.12
C GLY A 320 2.64 -8.76 -19.11
N ARG A 321 3.81 -8.37 -19.49
CA ARG A 321 4.12 -6.96 -19.72
C ARG A 321 3.92 -6.58 -21.17
N TYR A 322 3.01 -5.62 -21.42
CA TYR A 322 2.85 -4.93 -22.69
C TYR A 322 3.07 -3.44 -22.48
N PHE A 323 3.91 -2.84 -23.32
CA PHE A 323 4.19 -1.41 -23.27
C PHE A 323 3.37 -0.72 -24.36
N GLY A 324 2.11 -0.42 -24.07
CA GLY A 324 1.36 0.55 -24.82
C GLY A 324 1.71 1.94 -24.32
N GLU A 325 1.85 2.89 -25.22
CA GLU A 325 1.93 4.31 -24.84
C GLU A 325 0.61 4.75 -24.19
N HIS A 326 0.69 5.72 -23.27
CA HIS A 326 -0.50 6.32 -22.68
C HIS A 326 -1.40 6.93 -23.75
N GLY A 327 -2.71 6.68 -23.66
CA GLY A 327 -3.67 7.12 -24.65
C GLY A 327 -5.12 7.04 -24.17
N LYS A 328 -6.02 7.20 -25.12
CA LYS A 328 -7.47 7.09 -24.88
C LYS A 328 -8.06 5.73 -25.28
N GLY A 329 -7.20 4.83 -25.68
CA GLY A 329 -7.56 3.47 -26.07
C GLY A 329 -7.86 2.56 -24.88
N TRP A 330 -7.80 1.26 -25.10
CA TRP A 330 -8.05 0.24 -24.10
C TRP A 330 -7.02 0.28 -22.97
N GLY A 331 -7.48 0.17 -21.74
CA GLY A 331 -6.62 0.16 -20.55
C GLY A 331 -5.82 1.43 -20.34
N GLY A 332 -6.25 2.57 -20.89
CA GLY A 332 -5.51 3.83 -20.83
C GLY A 332 -4.28 3.87 -21.75
N THR A 333 -4.22 3.01 -22.78
CA THR A 333 -3.18 2.95 -23.80
C THR A 333 -3.65 3.59 -25.11
N ASN A 334 -2.78 3.59 -26.11
CA ASN A 334 -3.12 3.96 -27.49
C ASN A 334 -3.73 2.80 -28.32
N ILE A 335 -4.02 1.66 -27.70
CA ILE A 335 -4.58 0.48 -28.37
C ILE A 335 -6.07 0.69 -28.62
N GLU A 336 -6.45 0.82 -29.89
CA GLU A 336 -7.85 1.00 -30.29
C GLU A 336 -8.57 -0.36 -30.47
N ASN A 337 -7.90 -1.33 -31.09
CA ASN A 337 -8.43 -2.69 -31.26
C ASN A 337 -7.76 -3.63 -30.22
N PRO A 338 -8.53 -4.22 -29.28
CA PRO A 338 -7.95 -5.05 -28.23
C PRO A 338 -7.31 -6.33 -28.75
N LEU A 339 -7.63 -6.79 -29.96
CA LEU A 339 -6.97 -7.95 -30.56
C LEU A 339 -5.52 -7.66 -31.02
N ASP A 340 -5.13 -6.39 -31.15
CA ASP A 340 -3.77 -6.03 -31.58
C ASP A 340 -2.68 -6.47 -30.61
N ILE A 341 -3.04 -6.80 -29.37
CA ILE A 341 -2.13 -7.37 -28.37
C ILE A 341 -1.74 -8.82 -28.62
N ILE A 342 -2.50 -9.51 -29.47
CA ILE A 342 -2.28 -10.93 -29.77
C ILE A 342 -1.22 -11.04 -30.88
N GLU A 343 -0.15 -11.78 -30.60
CA GLU A 343 0.88 -12.13 -31.58
C GLU A 343 0.46 -13.30 -32.47
N GLY A 344 -0.19 -14.28 -31.87
CA GLY A 344 -0.64 -15.48 -32.57
C GLY A 344 -1.36 -16.47 -31.66
N VAL A 345 -1.82 -17.55 -32.29
CA VAL A 345 -2.51 -18.65 -31.61
C VAL A 345 -1.84 -19.97 -32.00
N ASP A 346 -1.46 -20.76 -31.00
CA ASP A 346 -0.93 -22.10 -31.24
C ASP A 346 -2.07 -23.08 -31.54
N SER A 347 -2.22 -23.45 -32.81
CA SER A 347 -3.28 -24.34 -33.28
C SER A 347 -3.21 -25.77 -32.72
N LYS A 348 -2.09 -26.16 -32.10
CA LYS A 348 -1.95 -27.45 -31.42
C LYS A 348 -2.61 -27.47 -30.04
N ILE A 349 -2.79 -26.29 -29.43
CA ILE A 349 -3.32 -26.12 -28.08
C ILE A 349 -4.71 -25.51 -28.12
N ALA A 350 -4.88 -24.43 -28.89
CA ALA A 350 -6.14 -23.72 -29.02
C ALA A 350 -7.20 -24.56 -29.74
N LYS A 351 -8.40 -24.56 -29.19
CA LYS A 351 -9.54 -25.31 -29.78
C LYS A 351 -10.40 -24.35 -30.58
N LEU A 352 -10.86 -24.81 -31.74
CA LEU A 352 -11.88 -24.09 -32.50
C LEU A 352 -13.12 -23.83 -31.63
N GLY A 353 -13.65 -22.64 -31.74
CA GLY A 353 -14.78 -22.19 -30.92
C GLY A 353 -14.42 -21.72 -29.52
N MET A 354 -13.15 -21.81 -29.12
CA MET A 354 -12.73 -21.25 -27.82
C MET A 354 -13.10 -19.77 -27.69
N THR A 355 -13.44 -19.38 -26.50
CA THR A 355 -13.89 -18.03 -26.17
C THR A 355 -12.78 -17.23 -25.49
N LEU A 356 -12.68 -15.95 -25.85
CA LEU A 356 -11.73 -15.00 -25.28
C LEU A 356 -12.50 -13.77 -24.79
N LEU A 357 -12.35 -13.45 -23.52
CA LEU A 357 -12.83 -12.19 -22.95
C LEU A 357 -11.64 -11.23 -22.81
N ILE A 358 -11.73 -10.05 -23.37
CA ILE A 358 -10.78 -8.94 -23.12
C ILE A 358 -11.52 -7.86 -22.35
N THR A 359 -11.00 -7.45 -21.22
CA THR A 359 -11.58 -6.39 -20.38
C THR A 359 -10.50 -5.47 -19.84
N GLU A 360 -10.89 -4.26 -19.45
CA GLU A 360 -10.03 -3.33 -18.72
C GLU A 360 -10.12 -3.58 -17.20
N THR A 361 -9.15 -3.06 -16.47
CA THR A 361 -9.15 -3.07 -14.98
C THR A 361 -10.34 -2.34 -14.36
N THR A 362 -11.10 -1.58 -15.16
CA THR A 362 -12.32 -0.86 -14.74
C THR A 362 -13.62 -1.56 -15.05
N GLY A 363 -13.59 -2.52 -15.99
CA GLY A 363 -14.80 -3.05 -16.56
C GLY A 363 -15.60 -2.06 -17.44
N GLU A 364 -15.08 -0.85 -17.71
CA GLU A 364 -15.77 0.11 -18.60
C GLU A 364 -15.82 -0.36 -20.05
N ARG A 365 -14.76 -1.06 -20.48
CA ARG A 365 -14.70 -1.71 -21.79
C ARG A 365 -14.49 -3.20 -21.61
N ALA A 366 -15.28 -3.95 -22.33
CA ALA A 366 -15.11 -5.40 -22.45
C ALA A 366 -15.59 -5.84 -23.84
N ALA A 367 -14.89 -6.81 -24.42
CA ALA A 367 -15.26 -7.44 -25.66
C ALA A 367 -15.02 -8.95 -25.58
N MET A 368 -15.90 -9.73 -26.19
CA MET A 368 -15.79 -11.17 -26.24
C MET A 368 -15.62 -11.64 -27.68
N PHE A 369 -14.76 -12.63 -27.82
CA PHE A 369 -14.40 -13.17 -29.13
C PHE A 369 -14.48 -14.69 -29.12
N ARG A 370 -14.63 -15.26 -30.32
CA ARG A 370 -14.59 -16.71 -30.56
C ARG A 370 -13.58 -17.02 -31.65
N LEU A 371 -12.78 -18.04 -31.44
CA LEU A 371 -11.82 -18.51 -32.45
C LEU A 371 -12.57 -19.27 -33.56
N GLY A 372 -12.53 -18.69 -34.76
CA GLY A 372 -13.14 -19.28 -35.95
C GLY A 372 -12.27 -20.31 -36.66
N GLU A 373 -12.83 -21.00 -37.65
CA GLU A 373 -12.15 -22.02 -38.47
C GLU A 373 -10.95 -21.46 -39.25
N ASN A 374 -10.97 -20.16 -39.56
CA ASN A 374 -9.89 -19.43 -40.22
C ASN A 374 -8.71 -19.10 -39.30
N GLY A 375 -8.75 -19.56 -38.04
CA GLY A 375 -7.72 -19.25 -37.03
C GLY A 375 -7.74 -17.80 -36.52
N LYS A 376 -8.79 -17.03 -36.81
CA LYS A 376 -8.95 -15.65 -36.38
C LYS A 376 -10.05 -15.53 -35.32
N PHE A 377 -9.92 -14.57 -34.46
CA PHE A 377 -10.93 -14.22 -33.48
C PHE A 377 -12.02 -13.35 -34.11
N GLU A 378 -13.26 -13.76 -33.96
CA GLU A 378 -14.45 -13.03 -34.38
C GLU A 378 -15.19 -12.53 -33.13
N GLN A 379 -15.60 -11.26 -33.16
CA GLN A 379 -16.30 -10.68 -32.03
C GLN A 379 -17.70 -11.29 -31.89
N ILE A 380 -18.07 -11.62 -30.66
CA ILE A 380 -19.39 -12.15 -30.29
C ILE A 380 -19.97 -11.31 -29.15
N GLU A 381 -21.24 -11.50 -28.85
CA GLU A 381 -21.85 -10.91 -27.67
C GLU A 381 -21.29 -11.52 -26.38
N LEU A 382 -21.21 -10.68 -25.34
CA LEU A 382 -20.83 -11.14 -24.00
C LEU A 382 -21.83 -12.18 -23.50
N THR A 383 -21.33 -13.36 -23.11
CA THR A 383 -22.14 -14.36 -22.43
C THR A 383 -22.65 -13.84 -21.08
N PRO A 384 -23.72 -14.43 -20.51
CA PRO A 384 -24.19 -14.03 -19.18
C PRO A 384 -23.09 -14.07 -18.10
N LYS A 385 -22.24 -15.10 -18.12
CA LYS A 385 -21.13 -15.24 -17.18
C LYS A 385 -20.05 -14.17 -17.40
N ALA A 386 -19.73 -13.85 -18.65
CA ALA A 386 -18.81 -12.76 -18.99
C ALA A 386 -19.36 -11.40 -18.54
N LYS A 387 -20.66 -11.15 -18.73
CA LYS A 387 -21.32 -9.93 -18.22
C LYS A 387 -21.18 -9.81 -16.70
N ILE A 388 -21.45 -10.89 -15.97
CA ILE A 388 -21.28 -10.91 -14.50
C ILE A 388 -19.83 -10.60 -14.11
N ALA A 389 -18.84 -11.20 -14.77
CA ALA A 389 -17.43 -10.94 -14.48
C ALA A 389 -17.06 -9.46 -14.69
N VAL A 390 -17.50 -8.86 -15.79
CA VAL A 390 -17.27 -7.44 -16.10
C VAL A 390 -18.01 -6.53 -15.12
N GLU A 391 -19.25 -6.83 -14.77
CA GLU A 391 -20.02 -6.10 -13.76
C GLU A 391 -19.39 -6.16 -12.38
N MET A 392 -18.80 -7.31 -12.00
CA MET A 392 -18.05 -7.42 -10.75
C MET A 392 -16.84 -6.50 -10.71
N ILE A 393 -16.10 -6.38 -11.80
CA ILE A 393 -15.00 -5.41 -11.89
C ILE A 393 -15.55 -3.98 -11.76
N ALA A 394 -16.53 -3.62 -12.58
CA ALA A 394 -17.09 -2.27 -12.63
C ALA A 394 -17.71 -1.83 -11.29
N SER A 395 -18.42 -2.72 -10.61
CA SER A 395 -19.05 -2.43 -9.31
C SER A 395 -18.06 -2.23 -8.16
N HIS A 396 -16.81 -2.67 -8.35
CA HIS A 396 -15.73 -2.49 -7.37
C HIS A 396 -14.79 -1.33 -7.72
N CYS A 397 -15.09 -0.55 -8.76
CA CYS A 397 -14.46 0.73 -9.03
C CYS A 397 -15.05 1.79 -8.10
N GLU A 398 -14.33 2.12 -7.06
CA GLU A 398 -14.71 3.15 -6.08
C GLU A 398 -14.09 4.51 -6.42
N GLY A 399 -14.41 5.54 -5.64
CA GLY A 399 -13.80 6.86 -5.82
C GLY A 399 -12.30 6.88 -5.55
N SER A 400 -11.57 7.66 -6.33
CA SER A 400 -10.11 7.85 -6.18
C SER A 400 -9.69 8.17 -4.75
N ARG A 401 -8.62 7.53 -4.27
CA ARG A 401 -8.07 7.72 -2.93
C ARG A 401 -6.54 7.76 -2.96
N VAL A 402 -5.99 8.39 -1.94
CA VAL A 402 -4.57 8.32 -1.61
C VAL A 402 -4.40 7.42 -0.41
N SER A 403 -3.55 6.41 -0.53
CA SER A 403 -3.18 5.49 0.56
C SER A 403 -1.72 5.67 0.93
N ALA A 404 -1.42 5.73 2.21
CA ALA A 404 -0.04 5.75 2.67
C ALA A 404 0.33 4.49 3.43
N VAL A 405 1.61 4.19 3.45
CA VAL A 405 2.17 2.94 3.98
C VAL A 405 1.51 1.75 3.30
N PHE A 406 1.62 1.72 1.99
CA PHE A 406 1.24 0.59 1.18
C PHE A 406 2.25 -0.54 1.41
N ILE A 407 1.77 -1.72 1.76
CA ILE A 407 2.58 -2.93 1.76
C ILE A 407 2.47 -3.55 0.37
N GLY A 408 3.58 -3.61 -0.34
CA GLY A 408 3.65 -4.29 -1.62
C GLY A 408 3.21 -5.75 -1.50
N GLY A 409 2.52 -6.26 -2.51
CA GLY A 409 2.07 -7.64 -2.56
C GLY A 409 0.81 -7.98 -1.77
N ALA A 410 0.20 -7.03 -1.09
CA ALA A 410 -1.09 -7.21 -0.45
C ALA A 410 -2.27 -6.99 -1.40
N GLY A 411 -2.03 -7.02 -2.71
CA GLY A 411 -3.04 -6.90 -3.75
C GLY A 411 -3.92 -8.14 -3.91
N GLY A 412 -4.69 -8.18 -4.99
CA GLY A 412 -5.61 -9.27 -5.30
C GLY A 412 -4.93 -10.65 -5.31
N SER A 413 -3.74 -10.74 -5.92
CA SER A 413 -2.96 -11.97 -6.00
C SER A 413 -2.55 -12.52 -4.63
N ALA A 414 -2.14 -11.67 -3.69
CA ALA A 414 -1.79 -12.10 -2.33
C ALA A 414 -3.03 -12.61 -1.58
N ARG A 415 -4.18 -11.98 -1.75
CA ARG A 415 -5.43 -12.43 -1.15
C ARG A 415 -5.96 -13.73 -1.75
N ALA A 416 -5.56 -14.07 -2.98
CA ALA A 416 -5.85 -15.37 -3.57
C ALA A 416 -5.20 -16.53 -2.78
N GLY A 417 -4.11 -16.29 -2.07
CA GLY A 417 -3.56 -17.24 -1.09
C GLY A 417 -4.40 -17.40 0.18
N VAL A 418 -5.24 -16.43 0.49
CA VAL A 418 -6.16 -16.49 1.65
C VAL A 418 -7.42 -17.25 1.31
N THR A 419 -8.06 -16.91 0.19
CA THR A 419 -9.28 -17.58 -0.32
C THR A 419 -9.26 -17.67 -1.84
N LYS A 420 -10.08 -18.57 -2.39
CA LYS A 420 -10.27 -18.70 -3.85
C LYS A 420 -11.12 -17.56 -4.46
N ILE A 421 -11.81 -16.79 -3.63
CA ILE A 421 -12.64 -15.66 -4.06
C ILE A 421 -12.26 -14.40 -3.27
N PRO A 422 -11.08 -13.79 -3.57
CA PRO A 422 -10.54 -12.66 -2.83
C PRO A 422 -11.47 -11.44 -2.76
N LEU A 423 -12.34 -11.28 -3.76
CA LEU A 423 -13.35 -10.23 -3.76
C LEU A 423 -14.31 -10.34 -2.57
N LYS A 424 -14.78 -11.54 -2.27
CA LYS A 424 -15.65 -11.76 -1.09
C LYS A 424 -14.91 -11.47 0.21
N LEU A 425 -13.60 -11.75 0.27
CA LEU A 425 -12.77 -11.39 1.42
C LEU A 425 -12.71 -9.87 1.63
N ASN A 426 -12.51 -9.10 0.55
CA ASN A 426 -12.54 -7.64 0.64
C ASN A 426 -13.91 -7.12 1.15
N GLN A 427 -14.98 -7.63 0.58
CA GLN A 427 -16.34 -7.30 1.01
C GLN A 427 -16.57 -7.65 2.49
N ALA A 428 -16.13 -8.83 2.92
CA ALA A 428 -16.26 -9.27 4.30
C ALA A 428 -15.48 -8.36 5.27
N ILE A 429 -14.29 -7.86 4.88
CA ILE A 429 -13.54 -6.90 5.69
C ILE A 429 -14.29 -5.57 5.81
N HIS A 430 -14.83 -5.05 4.71
CA HIS A 430 -15.61 -3.81 4.72
C HIS A 430 -16.93 -3.95 5.49
N GLN A 431 -17.47 -5.17 5.56
CA GLN A 431 -18.70 -5.52 6.30
C GLN A 431 -18.44 -5.96 7.75
N ASN A 432 -17.19 -5.91 8.22
CA ASN A 432 -16.76 -6.40 9.54
C ASN A 432 -17.00 -7.91 9.79
N ARG A 433 -17.19 -8.71 8.74
CA ARG A 433 -17.27 -10.19 8.80
C ARG A 433 -15.88 -10.84 8.77
N ALA A 434 -14.85 -10.14 8.32
CA ALA A 434 -13.46 -10.54 8.39
C ALA A 434 -12.60 -9.42 8.96
N ARG A 435 -11.64 -9.78 9.78
CA ARG A 435 -10.73 -8.86 10.43
C ARG A 435 -9.35 -8.97 9.84
N LEU A 436 -8.76 -7.83 9.45
CA LEU A 436 -7.36 -7.75 9.05
C LEU A 436 -6.52 -7.15 10.17
N THR A 437 -5.45 -7.83 10.53
CA THR A 437 -4.42 -7.35 11.46
C THR A 437 -3.03 -7.49 10.86
N VAL A 438 -2.08 -6.75 11.41
CA VAL A 438 -0.65 -6.82 11.08
C VAL A 438 0.09 -7.08 12.38
N GLY A 439 0.59 -8.31 12.54
CA GLY A 439 1.21 -8.72 13.79
C GLY A 439 0.27 -8.56 14.99
N GLY A 440 -1.01 -8.83 14.81
CA GLY A 440 -2.05 -8.66 15.81
C GLY A 440 -2.57 -7.22 15.96
N ALA A 441 -1.97 -6.23 15.30
CA ALA A 441 -2.42 -4.85 15.35
C ALA A 441 -3.48 -4.55 14.28
N PRO A 442 -4.55 -3.81 14.62
CA PRO A 442 -5.64 -3.53 13.68
C PRO A 442 -5.16 -2.77 12.45
N THR A 443 -5.70 -3.16 11.29
CA THR A 443 -5.51 -2.43 10.04
C THR A 443 -6.77 -2.54 9.17
N TYR A 444 -6.76 -1.91 8.03
CA TYR A 444 -7.87 -2.04 7.12
C TYR A 444 -7.44 -1.91 5.65
N ILE A 445 -8.25 -2.45 4.76
CA ILE A 445 -8.05 -2.35 3.32
C ILE A 445 -8.76 -1.11 2.83
N LEU A 446 -8.01 -0.21 2.15
CA LEU A 446 -8.65 0.85 1.39
C LEU A 446 -9.38 0.27 0.18
N PRO A 447 -10.46 0.92 -0.26
CA PRO A 447 -11.00 0.70 -1.58
C PRO A 447 -9.87 0.70 -2.62
N GLY A 448 -9.94 -0.23 -3.62
CA GLY A 448 -8.85 -0.44 -4.57
C GLY A 448 -7.82 -1.47 -4.14
N GLY A 449 -8.01 -2.07 -2.98
CA GLY A 449 -7.21 -3.20 -2.52
C GLY A 449 -5.86 -2.87 -1.92
N GLY A 450 -5.51 -1.60 -1.78
CA GLY A 450 -4.34 -1.19 -1.02
C GLY A 450 -4.56 -1.44 0.48
N ILE A 451 -3.52 -1.91 1.16
CA ILE A 451 -3.54 -2.00 2.62
C ILE A 451 -2.98 -0.72 3.20
N THR A 452 -3.81 0.01 3.93
CA THR A 452 -3.36 1.17 4.70
C THR A 452 -3.20 0.79 6.15
N PHE A 453 -2.00 0.94 6.67
CA PHE A 453 -1.76 0.78 8.09
C PHE A 453 -2.29 1.97 8.84
N LEU A 454 -3.31 1.74 9.61
CA LEU A 454 -3.78 2.65 10.65
C LEU A 454 -3.23 2.25 12.02
N VAL A 455 -2.19 1.41 12.04
CA VAL A 455 -1.66 0.81 13.24
C VAL A 455 -0.41 1.49 13.73
N ASP A 456 -0.13 1.25 14.99
CA ASP A 456 1.15 1.51 15.58
C ASP A 456 2.17 0.49 15.06
N VAL A 457 2.83 0.79 13.95
CA VAL A 457 3.84 -0.09 13.34
C VAL A 457 5.02 -0.38 14.29
N GLU A 458 5.24 0.47 15.31
CA GLU A 458 6.24 0.16 16.35
C GLU A 458 5.93 -1.10 17.15
N LYS A 459 4.66 -1.51 17.26
CA LYS A 459 4.31 -2.79 17.89
C LYS A 459 4.72 -3.98 17.04
N VAL A 460 4.69 -3.84 15.73
CA VAL A 460 5.10 -4.87 14.77
C VAL A 460 6.60 -4.85 14.57
N MET A 461 7.17 -3.67 14.50
CA MET A 461 8.61 -3.44 14.32
C MET A 461 9.06 -2.33 15.25
N VAL A 462 9.77 -2.69 16.29
CA VAL A 462 10.34 -1.72 17.25
C VAL A 462 11.17 -0.68 16.49
N ARG A 463 10.85 0.59 16.67
CA ARG A 463 11.47 1.74 16.01
C ARG A 463 11.19 1.86 14.50
N ALA A 464 10.15 1.24 13.97
CA ALA A 464 9.79 1.30 12.54
C ALA A 464 9.48 2.72 12.03
N PHE A 465 9.06 3.64 12.89
CA PHE A 465 8.86 5.06 12.61
C PHE A 465 9.99 5.94 13.13
N THR A 466 11.18 5.42 13.28
CA THR A 466 12.35 6.28 13.38
C THR A 466 12.59 6.93 12.02
N TYR A 467 13.23 8.10 12.01
CA TYR A 467 13.67 8.76 10.76
C TYR A 467 14.75 7.97 10.00
N VAL A 468 15.10 6.80 10.49
CA VAL A 468 15.98 5.85 9.81
C VAL A 468 15.11 4.74 9.27
N PRO A 469 15.06 4.53 7.95
CA PRO A 469 14.30 3.43 7.38
C PRO A 469 14.85 2.12 7.88
N THR A 470 13.94 1.26 8.32
CA THR A 470 14.28 -0.13 8.62
C THR A 470 14.65 -0.87 7.33
N PRO A 471 15.54 -1.84 7.39
CA PRO A 471 15.79 -2.74 6.27
C PRO A 471 14.48 -3.35 5.77
N ALA A 472 14.45 -3.77 4.51
CA ALA A 472 13.32 -4.50 3.96
C ALA A 472 13.04 -5.70 4.86
N THR A 473 11.83 -5.75 5.39
CA THR A 473 11.37 -6.84 6.23
C THR A 473 10.04 -7.34 5.73
N VAL A 474 9.70 -8.52 6.16
CA VAL A 474 8.42 -9.14 5.90
C VAL A 474 7.57 -8.97 7.16
N VAL A 475 6.34 -8.52 6.98
CA VAL A 475 5.38 -8.36 8.08
C VAL A 475 4.25 -9.36 7.94
N PRO A 476 3.79 -9.96 9.06
CA PRO A 476 2.66 -10.87 9.03
C PRO A 476 1.35 -10.10 8.84
N LEU A 477 0.50 -10.65 7.99
CA LEU A 477 -0.88 -10.25 7.80
C LEU A 477 -1.77 -11.37 8.31
N GLU A 478 -2.70 -11.05 9.18
CA GLU A 478 -3.66 -12.02 9.70
C GLU A 478 -5.07 -11.62 9.25
N TYR A 479 -5.77 -12.58 8.63
CA TYR A 479 -7.17 -12.46 8.26
C TYR A 479 -7.97 -13.39 9.17
N THR A 480 -8.76 -12.82 10.07
CA THR A 480 -9.53 -13.57 11.07
C THR A 480 -11.02 -13.42 10.79
N MET A 481 -11.75 -14.53 10.74
CA MET A 481 -13.17 -14.58 10.43
C MET A 481 -13.80 -15.85 10.98
N ARG A 482 -15.14 -15.92 10.95
CA ARG A 482 -15.84 -17.16 11.28
C ARG A 482 -15.51 -18.24 10.25
N LEU A 483 -15.53 -19.48 10.67
CA LEU A 483 -15.28 -20.63 9.77
C LEU A 483 -16.27 -20.66 8.61
N ASP A 484 -17.56 -20.38 8.89
CA ASP A 484 -18.60 -20.38 7.85
C ASP A 484 -18.35 -19.31 6.79
N ASP A 485 -18.00 -18.09 7.21
CA ASP A 485 -17.62 -17.00 6.30
C ASP A 485 -16.40 -17.38 5.46
N TYR A 486 -15.38 -18.01 6.09
CA TYR A 486 -14.20 -18.48 5.37
C TYR A 486 -14.52 -19.50 4.29
N ILE A 487 -15.43 -20.41 4.60
CA ILE A 487 -15.90 -21.43 3.65
C ILE A 487 -16.70 -20.80 2.51
N GLU A 488 -17.59 -19.84 2.81
CA GLU A 488 -18.38 -19.11 1.81
C GLU A 488 -17.50 -18.34 0.81
N MET A 489 -16.35 -17.84 1.28
CA MET A 489 -15.37 -17.15 0.45
C MET A 489 -14.47 -18.07 -0.37
N GLY A 490 -14.72 -19.38 -0.37
CA GLY A 490 -13.87 -20.35 -1.05
C GLY A 490 -12.57 -20.65 -0.32
N GLY A 491 -12.60 -20.66 1.01
CA GLY A 491 -11.44 -20.98 1.84
C GLY A 491 -10.84 -22.36 1.54
N HIS A 492 -9.55 -22.49 1.79
CA HIS A 492 -8.78 -23.73 1.57
C HIS A 492 -9.04 -24.73 2.69
N ARG A 493 -10.19 -25.43 2.66
CA ARG A 493 -10.65 -26.34 3.73
C ARG A 493 -9.65 -27.43 4.05
N ASP A 494 -9.02 -27.99 3.04
CA ASP A 494 -8.02 -29.06 3.13
C ASP A 494 -6.69 -28.62 3.79
N LYS A 495 -6.51 -27.33 3.99
CA LYS A 495 -5.32 -26.73 4.61
C LYS A 495 -5.57 -26.18 6.01
N ILE A 496 -6.80 -26.30 6.52
CA ILE A 496 -7.12 -25.86 7.89
C ILE A 496 -6.46 -26.81 8.88
N ARG A 497 -5.77 -26.21 9.86
CA ARG A 497 -5.10 -26.92 10.96
C ARG A 497 -5.65 -26.47 12.31
N ARG A 498 -5.60 -27.31 13.32
CA ARG A 498 -5.96 -26.93 14.68
C ARG A 498 -4.90 -26.05 15.31
N LEU A 499 -5.35 -25.07 16.09
CA LEU A 499 -4.44 -24.11 16.75
C LEU A 499 -3.40 -24.84 17.64
N GLU A 500 -3.83 -25.82 18.41
CA GLU A 500 -2.96 -26.55 19.33
C GLU A 500 -1.84 -27.29 18.61
N GLU A 501 -2.12 -27.86 17.44
CA GLU A 501 -1.13 -28.56 16.61
C GLU A 501 -0.07 -27.59 16.08
N VAL A 502 -0.50 -26.42 15.61
CA VAL A 502 0.40 -25.39 15.07
C VAL A 502 1.26 -24.77 16.17
N LEU A 503 0.69 -24.50 17.35
CA LEU A 503 1.47 -23.98 18.49
C LEU A 503 2.54 -24.96 18.95
N LYS A 504 2.21 -26.25 19.01
CA LYS A 504 3.18 -27.30 19.35
C LYS A 504 4.35 -27.35 18.35
N GLU A 505 4.05 -27.31 17.05
CA GLU A 505 5.08 -27.27 16.00
C GLU A 505 6.00 -26.05 16.14
N ILE A 506 5.44 -24.87 16.42
CA ILE A 506 6.22 -23.64 16.62
C ILE A 506 7.14 -23.75 17.84
N GLU A 507 6.68 -24.35 18.94
CA GLU A 507 7.49 -24.57 20.13
C GLU A 507 8.62 -25.56 19.87
N GLU A 508 8.36 -26.63 19.15
CA GLU A 508 9.37 -27.63 18.77
C GLU A 508 10.48 -27.01 17.89
N ARG A 509 10.11 -26.18 16.92
CA ARG A 509 11.07 -25.43 16.09
C ARG A 509 11.95 -24.51 16.92
N LYS A 510 11.37 -23.74 17.85
CA LYS A 510 12.13 -22.85 18.74
C LYS A 510 13.14 -23.59 19.60
N LYS A 511 12.81 -24.79 20.10
CA LYS A 511 13.72 -25.63 20.85
C LYS A 511 14.89 -26.13 19.98
N GLY A 512 14.60 -26.56 18.75
CA GLY A 512 15.63 -27.04 17.81
C GLY A 512 16.56 -25.95 17.27
N GLU A 513 16.12 -24.69 17.23
CA GLU A 513 16.97 -23.53 16.86
C GLU A 513 17.84 -23.07 18.03
N GLY A 514 17.36 -23.19 19.27
CA GLY A 514 18.14 -22.90 20.47
C GLY A 514 19.33 -23.83 20.64
N GLU A 515 19.19 -25.12 20.31
CA GLU A 515 20.27 -26.10 20.36
C GLU A 515 21.33 -25.92 19.25
N ARG A 516 20.98 -25.32 18.11
CA ARG A 516 21.93 -25.02 17.01
C ARG A 516 22.77 -23.78 17.24
N ASN A 517 22.26 -22.82 17.99
CA ASN A 517 22.97 -21.59 18.32
C ASN A 517 23.88 -21.72 19.57
N CYS A 518 23.87 -22.86 20.26
CA CYS A 518 24.78 -23.19 21.37
C CYS A 518 25.92 -24.13 20.97
N LYS A 519 26.07 -24.47 19.72
CA LYS A 519 27.22 -25.17 19.14
C LYS A 519 27.96 -24.27 18.17
#